data_36050eedd70a04b9d0a7542fe7e03a71
#
_entry.id   36050eedd70a04b9d0a7542fe7e03a71
#
_cell.length_a   1.000
_cell.length_b   1.000
_cell.length_c   1.000
_cell.angle_alpha   90.00
_cell.angle_beta   90.00
_cell.angle_gamma   90.00
#
_symmetry.space_group_name_H-M   'P 1'
#
loop_
_entity.id
_entity.type
_entity.pdbx_description
1 polymer ?
#
loop_
_entity_poly.entity_id
_entity_poly.type
_entity_poly.pdbx_seq_one_letter_code
_entity_poly.pdbx_strand_id
1 'polypeptide(L)'
;MKFQKLIYVVAAAAMAATQADSPELKAVQRPMSDLHAVAKFSIPGFPDWVAISDSVWISNKPLNSISRLDPQTNQVGATIHVGKAPCAGLAIGFGSVWVPHCSDGSVWRVDMASQKVVAMIHSGVADTEGGIAVGEGSVWMPSDASGVLSRIDPQTNQVASKIKIAAGSYTAVVSDGSVWITSTKNNLVTRVHAKTEKVAATVPVGPAPRFLAAGLGSVWVLNQGDGTVSRIDPATNRVAATVAVGVPGPGGDIAVGEGAVWVTAMGKPLSRIDPATNRVTKQFVGKGGDALRVGLGSLWLANHEFHEVWRIDPKGL
;
A
#
# COMPACT_ATOMS: atom_id res chain seq x y z
N MET A 1 0.28 32.61 -20.57
CA MET A 1 0.06 31.22 -20.17
C MET A 1 0.89 30.70 -18.98
N LYS A 2 2.03 31.31 -18.62
CA LYS A 2 2.85 30.86 -17.46
C LYS A 2 2.31 31.29 -16.09
N PHE A 3 1.61 32.40 -15.99
CA PHE A 3 1.08 32.93 -14.72
C PHE A 3 -0.11 32.11 -14.15
N GLN A 4 -0.94 31.53 -15.00
CA GLN A 4 -2.11 30.77 -14.57
C GLN A 4 -1.76 29.41 -13.93
N LYS A 5 -0.68 28.74 -14.40
CA LYS A 5 -0.20 27.50 -13.81
C LYS A 5 0.40 27.68 -12.40
N LEU A 6 1.04 28.82 -12.14
CA LEU A 6 1.64 29.12 -10.85
C LEU A 6 0.58 29.35 -9.76
N ILE A 7 -0.55 29.98 -10.13
CA ILE A 7 -1.65 30.25 -9.22
C ILE A 7 -2.35 28.93 -8.77
N TYR A 8 -2.52 27.97 -9.66
CA TYR A 8 -3.13 26.67 -9.31
C TYR A 8 -2.25 25.82 -8.39
N VAL A 9 -0.94 25.82 -8.57
CA VAL A 9 -0.01 25.06 -7.72
C VAL A 9 0.05 25.68 -6.32
N VAL A 10 0.09 27.00 -6.22
CA VAL A 10 0.10 27.72 -4.93
C VAL A 10 -1.25 27.56 -4.20
N ALA A 11 -2.37 27.58 -4.91
CA ALA A 11 -3.69 27.39 -4.33
C ALA A 11 -3.89 25.94 -3.82
N ALA A 12 -3.42 24.92 -4.56
CA ALA A 12 -3.50 23.53 -4.14
C ALA A 12 -2.61 23.25 -2.91
N ALA A 13 -1.39 23.80 -2.87
CA ALA A 13 -0.51 23.66 -1.72
C ALA A 13 -1.07 24.41 -0.48
N ALA A 14 -1.67 25.59 -0.67
CA ALA A 14 -2.31 26.33 0.41
C ALA A 14 -3.57 25.63 0.94
N MET A 15 -4.38 24.99 0.08
CA MET A 15 -5.51 24.19 0.49
C MET A 15 -5.09 22.92 1.25
N ALA A 16 -4.05 22.23 0.80
CA ALA A 16 -3.51 21.06 1.49
C ALA A 16 -2.97 21.41 2.89
N ALA A 17 -2.25 22.51 3.02
CA ALA A 17 -1.76 22.99 4.32
C ALA A 17 -2.90 23.38 5.26
N THR A 18 -3.98 24.00 4.77
CA THR A 18 -5.15 24.35 5.56
C THR A 18 -5.98 23.14 6.00
N GLN A 19 -6.00 22.05 5.20
CA GLN A 19 -6.66 20.80 5.60
C GLN A 19 -5.88 20.03 6.66
N ALA A 20 -4.55 20.01 6.58
CA ALA A 20 -3.69 19.33 7.56
C ALA A 20 -3.82 19.90 8.99
N ASP A 21 -4.22 21.15 9.09
CA ASP A 21 -4.37 21.92 10.34
C ASP A 21 -5.82 22.23 10.73
N SER A 22 -6.78 21.50 10.14
CA SER A 22 -8.18 21.76 10.45
C SER A 22 -8.48 21.51 11.95
N PRO A 23 -9.38 22.31 12.57
CA PRO A 23 -9.77 22.10 13.96
C PRO A 23 -10.30 20.70 14.24
N GLU A 24 -11.00 20.09 13.28
CA GLU A 24 -11.55 18.74 13.37
C GLU A 24 -10.44 17.69 13.48
N LEU A 25 -9.38 17.80 12.67
CA LEU A 25 -8.24 16.91 12.74
C LEU A 25 -7.44 17.10 14.03
N LYS A 26 -7.22 18.35 14.45
CA LYS A 26 -6.54 18.64 15.74
C LYS A 26 -7.25 18.03 16.94
N ALA A 27 -8.56 18.02 16.94
CA ALA A 27 -9.37 17.46 18.04
C ALA A 27 -9.17 15.94 18.22
N VAL A 28 -8.84 15.21 17.15
CA VAL A 28 -8.64 13.74 17.16
C VAL A 28 -7.16 13.33 17.18
N GLN A 29 -6.24 14.30 17.22
CA GLN A 29 -4.81 14.04 17.28
C GLN A 29 -4.37 13.62 18.69
N ARG A 30 -3.42 12.70 18.74
CA ARG A 30 -2.74 12.22 19.95
C ARG A 30 -1.25 12.08 19.64
N PRO A 31 -0.35 12.26 20.60
CA PRO A 31 1.06 12.00 20.38
C PRO A 31 1.30 10.51 20.09
N MET A 32 2.33 10.19 19.29
CA MET A 32 2.71 8.82 18.97
C MET A 32 3.04 7.99 20.23
N SER A 33 3.50 8.63 21.30
CA SER A 33 3.75 8.00 22.60
C SER A 33 2.52 7.34 23.23
N ASP A 34 1.33 7.78 22.86
CA ASP A 34 0.06 7.21 23.36
C ASP A 34 -0.36 5.96 22.57
N LEU A 35 0.34 5.64 21.49
CA LEU A 35 0.09 4.43 20.71
C LEU A 35 0.80 3.24 21.34
N HIS A 36 0.03 2.35 21.95
CA HIS A 36 0.56 1.15 22.60
C HIS A 36 0.62 -0.02 21.64
N ALA A 37 1.83 -0.58 21.47
CA ALA A 37 2.02 -1.83 20.75
C ALA A 37 1.85 -3.03 21.68
N VAL A 38 1.12 -4.04 21.23
CA VAL A 38 1.02 -5.35 21.90
C VAL A 38 2.37 -6.07 21.88
N ALA A 39 3.10 -5.91 20.77
CA ALA A 39 4.46 -6.41 20.61
C ALA A 39 5.26 -5.50 19.67
N LYS A 40 6.57 -5.48 19.87
CA LYS A 40 7.55 -4.80 19.02
C LYS A 40 8.59 -5.80 18.57
N PHE A 41 8.83 -5.84 17.28
CA PHE A 41 9.79 -6.73 16.66
C PHE A 41 10.96 -5.90 16.14
N SER A 42 12.14 -6.09 16.70
CA SER A 42 13.37 -5.49 16.18
C SER A 42 13.77 -6.23 14.91
N ILE A 43 13.81 -5.53 13.80
CA ILE A 43 14.18 -6.08 12.49
C ILE A 43 15.54 -5.51 12.11
N PRO A 44 16.55 -6.35 11.90
CA PRO A 44 17.87 -5.88 11.44
C PRO A 44 17.73 -5.09 10.12
N GLY A 45 18.37 -3.92 10.04
CA GLY A 45 18.24 -3.01 8.90
C GLY A 45 16.99 -2.14 8.99
N PHE A 46 16.28 -1.96 7.88
CA PHE A 46 15.08 -1.12 7.81
C PHE A 46 13.87 -1.95 7.39
N PRO A 47 12.92 -2.23 8.31
CA PRO A 47 11.66 -2.84 7.92
C PRO A 47 10.91 -1.88 7.00
N ASP A 48 10.49 -2.39 5.85
CA ASP A 48 9.84 -1.62 4.79
C ASP A 48 8.41 -2.16 4.57
N TRP A 49 8.18 -2.97 3.58
CA TRP A 49 6.85 -3.47 3.22
C TRP A 49 6.40 -4.65 4.08
N VAL A 50 5.11 -4.66 4.40
CA VAL A 50 4.43 -5.71 5.17
C VAL A 50 3.47 -6.49 4.28
N ALA A 51 3.43 -7.81 4.43
CA ALA A 51 2.38 -8.67 3.86
C ALA A 51 1.91 -9.69 4.90
N ILE A 52 0.63 -10.08 4.85
CA ILE A 52 0.00 -10.91 5.89
C ILE A 52 -0.79 -12.06 5.25
N SER A 53 -0.65 -13.24 5.86
CA SER A 53 -1.54 -14.39 5.66
C SER A 53 -1.79 -15.06 7.02
N ASP A 54 -1.32 -16.28 7.25
CA ASP A 54 -1.20 -16.96 8.54
C ASP A 54 0.01 -16.49 9.36
N SER A 55 0.90 -15.79 8.73
CA SER A 55 2.11 -15.17 9.27
C SER A 55 2.30 -13.79 8.66
N VAL A 56 3.20 -13.02 9.24
CA VAL A 56 3.52 -11.66 8.79
C VAL A 56 4.90 -11.68 8.15
N TRP A 57 5.02 -11.07 6.99
CA TRP A 57 6.27 -10.99 6.21
C TRP A 57 6.67 -9.54 6.01
N ILE A 58 7.94 -9.27 6.27
CA ILE A 58 8.52 -7.92 6.21
C ILE A 58 9.67 -7.92 5.23
N SER A 59 9.68 -6.99 4.29
CA SER A 59 10.86 -6.75 3.46
C SER A 59 11.90 -5.91 4.18
N ASN A 60 13.15 -6.16 3.82
CA ASN A 60 14.30 -5.43 4.34
C ASN A 60 15.26 -5.13 3.18
N LYS A 61 15.11 -3.95 2.59
CA LYS A 61 15.84 -3.53 1.40
C LYS A 61 17.36 -3.48 1.60
N PRO A 62 17.90 -2.89 2.67
CA PRO A 62 19.36 -2.85 2.89
C PRO A 62 20.01 -4.23 3.03
N LEU A 63 19.30 -5.19 3.61
CA LEU A 63 19.82 -6.54 3.80
C LEU A 63 19.39 -7.52 2.73
N ASN A 64 18.67 -7.05 1.70
CA ASN A 64 18.20 -7.90 0.58
C ASN A 64 17.47 -9.15 1.07
N SER A 65 16.56 -8.98 2.01
CA SER A 65 15.88 -10.10 2.67
C SER A 65 14.40 -9.82 2.94
N ILE A 66 13.68 -10.88 3.22
CA ILE A 66 12.38 -10.84 3.87
C ILE A 66 12.45 -11.62 5.17
N SER A 67 11.78 -11.16 6.21
CA SER A 67 11.68 -11.84 7.50
C SER A 67 10.25 -12.26 7.78
N ARG A 68 10.08 -13.44 8.37
CA ARG A 68 8.79 -13.94 8.86
C ARG A 68 8.63 -13.59 10.33
N LEU A 69 7.50 -13.00 10.70
CA LEU A 69 7.11 -12.78 12.07
C LEU A 69 6.01 -13.78 12.46
N ASP A 70 6.15 -14.35 13.63
CA ASP A 70 5.14 -15.24 14.21
C ASP A 70 4.21 -14.43 15.11
N PRO A 71 2.91 -14.30 14.75
CA PRO A 71 1.95 -13.54 15.54
C PRO A 71 1.50 -14.25 16.83
N GLN A 72 1.77 -15.55 16.98
CA GLN A 72 1.40 -16.30 18.18
C GLN A 72 2.46 -16.18 19.26
N THR A 73 3.73 -16.32 18.88
CA THR A 73 4.87 -16.24 19.81
C THR A 73 5.46 -14.85 19.95
N ASN A 74 5.10 -13.93 19.06
CA ASN A 74 5.69 -12.59 18.91
C ASN A 74 7.22 -12.66 18.70
N GLN A 75 7.67 -13.63 17.90
CA GLN A 75 9.10 -13.81 17.59
C GLN A 75 9.38 -13.52 16.11
N VAL A 76 10.60 -13.04 15.84
CA VAL A 76 11.14 -13.02 14.48
C VAL A 76 11.60 -14.43 14.15
N GLY A 77 11.02 -15.01 13.13
CA GLY A 77 11.38 -16.33 12.62
C GLY A 77 12.47 -16.28 11.55
N ALA A 78 12.28 -17.02 10.47
CA ALA A 78 13.27 -17.09 9.40
C ALA A 78 13.46 -15.76 8.69
N THR A 79 14.71 -15.47 8.34
CA THR A 79 15.10 -14.42 7.40
C THR A 79 15.64 -15.06 6.13
N ILE A 80 15.09 -14.69 4.99
CA ILE A 80 15.37 -15.31 3.69
C ILE A 80 15.99 -14.25 2.78
N HIS A 81 17.15 -14.54 2.23
CA HIS A 81 17.76 -13.69 1.21
C HIS A 81 17.00 -13.79 -0.12
N VAL A 82 16.66 -12.63 -0.70
CA VAL A 82 15.80 -12.54 -1.88
C VAL A 82 16.44 -11.72 -3.01
N GLY A 83 17.73 -11.81 -3.20
CA GLY A 83 18.45 -11.07 -4.23
C GLY A 83 18.70 -9.60 -3.85
N LYS A 84 18.95 -8.74 -4.84
CA LYS A 84 19.31 -7.35 -4.60
C LYS A 84 18.08 -6.43 -4.65
N ALA A 85 17.95 -5.58 -3.62
CA ALA A 85 16.99 -4.48 -3.55
C ALA A 85 15.53 -4.91 -3.75
N PRO A 86 14.92 -5.66 -2.81
CA PRO A 86 13.47 -5.72 -2.73
C PRO A 86 12.96 -4.30 -2.51
N CYS A 87 12.14 -3.77 -3.42
CA CYS A 87 11.95 -2.34 -3.52
C CYS A 87 10.50 -1.89 -3.59
N ALA A 88 9.57 -2.82 -3.58
CA ALA A 88 8.16 -2.54 -3.72
C ALA A 88 7.35 -3.43 -2.78
N GLY A 89 6.06 -3.14 -2.67
CA GLY A 89 5.14 -3.87 -1.81
C GLY A 89 5.16 -5.36 -2.06
N LEU A 90 5.08 -6.13 -0.98
CA LEU A 90 4.98 -7.58 -1.01
C LEU A 90 3.52 -8.01 -1.21
N ALA A 91 3.32 -9.19 -1.82
CA ALA A 91 2.02 -9.86 -1.83
C ALA A 91 2.16 -11.33 -1.45
N ILE A 92 1.10 -11.89 -0.86
CA ILE A 92 1.04 -13.31 -0.48
C ILE A 92 -0.11 -13.98 -1.21
N GLY A 93 0.16 -15.17 -1.72
CA GLY A 93 -0.83 -16.07 -2.30
C GLY A 93 -0.20 -17.23 -3.01
N PHE A 94 -1.00 -18.25 -3.27
CA PHE A 94 -0.54 -19.50 -3.89
C PHE A 94 0.61 -20.17 -3.11
N GLY A 95 0.55 -20.11 -1.75
CA GLY A 95 1.57 -20.66 -0.86
C GLY A 95 2.92 -19.92 -0.90
N SER A 96 2.95 -18.71 -1.41
CA SER A 96 4.21 -17.98 -1.66
C SER A 96 4.13 -16.50 -1.29
N VAL A 97 5.29 -15.92 -0.96
CA VAL A 97 5.52 -14.48 -0.92
C VAL A 97 6.10 -14.04 -2.26
N TRP A 98 5.51 -13.02 -2.85
CA TRP A 98 5.93 -12.43 -4.12
C TRP A 98 6.65 -11.12 -3.84
N VAL A 99 7.90 -11.03 -4.26
CA VAL A 99 8.85 -9.98 -3.91
C VAL A 99 9.36 -9.27 -5.16
N PRO A 100 8.93 -8.05 -5.45
CA PRO A 100 9.45 -7.28 -6.59
C PRO A 100 10.86 -6.77 -6.33
N HIS A 101 11.70 -6.79 -7.37
CA HIS A 101 13.08 -6.29 -7.37
C HIS A 101 13.28 -5.24 -8.47
N CYS A 102 13.69 -4.04 -8.07
CA CYS A 102 13.89 -2.92 -9.00
C CYS A 102 15.23 -2.98 -9.74
N SER A 103 16.20 -3.69 -9.22
CA SER A 103 17.55 -3.75 -9.81
C SER A 103 17.56 -4.42 -11.18
N ASP A 104 16.67 -5.40 -11.39
CA ASP A 104 16.60 -6.22 -12.61
C ASP A 104 15.18 -6.33 -13.19
N GLY A 105 14.20 -5.67 -12.55
CA GLY A 105 12.81 -5.72 -12.99
C GLY A 105 12.16 -7.09 -12.84
N SER A 106 12.58 -7.88 -11.85
CA SER A 106 12.04 -9.20 -11.60
C SER A 106 11.07 -9.23 -10.42
N VAL A 107 10.22 -10.26 -10.37
CA VAL A 107 9.44 -10.67 -9.21
C VAL A 107 9.96 -12.03 -8.75
N TRP A 108 10.43 -12.12 -7.53
CA TRP A 108 10.88 -13.36 -6.93
C TRP A 108 9.75 -14.02 -6.17
N ARG A 109 9.63 -15.32 -6.32
CA ARG A 109 8.68 -16.15 -5.61
C ARG A 109 9.38 -16.91 -4.50
N VAL A 110 8.97 -16.70 -3.26
CA VAL A 110 9.46 -17.43 -2.09
C VAL A 110 8.34 -18.35 -1.62
N ASP A 111 8.60 -19.65 -1.65
CA ASP A 111 7.67 -20.64 -1.10
C ASP A 111 7.65 -20.56 0.43
N MET A 112 6.47 -20.39 1.01
CA MET A 112 6.31 -20.14 2.44
C MET A 112 6.58 -21.38 3.31
N ALA A 113 6.35 -22.57 2.78
CA ALA A 113 6.53 -23.82 3.52
C ALA A 113 8.01 -24.21 3.59
N SER A 114 8.70 -24.21 2.45
CA SER A 114 10.13 -24.53 2.38
C SER A 114 11.04 -23.36 2.73
N GLN A 115 10.51 -22.13 2.75
CA GLN A 115 11.25 -20.88 2.97
C GLN A 115 12.39 -20.66 1.98
N LYS A 116 12.18 -21.07 0.72
CA LYS A 116 13.17 -20.96 -0.35
C LYS A 116 12.64 -20.15 -1.52
N VAL A 117 13.55 -19.47 -2.21
CA VAL A 117 13.26 -18.89 -3.52
C VAL A 117 13.05 -20.04 -4.51
N VAL A 118 11.90 -20.05 -5.17
CA VAL A 118 11.51 -21.12 -6.12
C VAL A 118 11.38 -20.64 -7.55
N ALA A 119 11.28 -19.32 -7.77
CA ALA A 119 11.27 -18.75 -9.12
C ALA A 119 11.72 -17.28 -9.11
N MET A 120 12.21 -16.83 -10.28
CA MET A 120 12.51 -15.44 -10.60
C MET A 120 11.86 -15.13 -11.96
N ILE A 121 10.98 -14.14 -11.99
CA ILE A 121 10.13 -13.82 -13.14
C ILE A 121 10.44 -12.40 -13.61
N HIS A 122 10.98 -12.22 -14.82
CA HIS A 122 11.26 -10.90 -15.41
C HIS A 122 9.99 -10.28 -15.97
N SER A 123 9.19 -9.67 -15.10
CA SER A 123 7.93 -9.01 -15.44
C SER A 123 8.09 -7.52 -15.78
N GLY A 124 9.16 -6.90 -15.30
CA GLY A 124 9.29 -5.47 -15.12
C GLY A 124 8.75 -5.02 -13.75
N VAL A 125 9.18 -3.86 -13.30
CA VAL A 125 8.70 -3.15 -12.10
C VAL A 125 8.57 -1.68 -12.45
N ALA A 126 7.36 -1.11 -12.37
CA ALA A 126 7.08 0.23 -12.87
C ALA A 126 7.69 1.35 -12.00
N ASP A 127 7.74 1.15 -10.69
CA ASP A 127 8.26 2.12 -9.72
C ASP A 127 8.86 1.43 -8.50
N THR A 128 9.79 2.10 -7.83
CA THR A 128 10.57 1.57 -6.72
C THR A 128 9.79 1.43 -5.41
N GLU A 129 8.65 2.08 -5.29
CA GLU A 129 7.80 2.05 -4.10
C GLU A 129 6.37 1.60 -4.46
N GLY A 130 6.20 1.00 -5.63
CA GLY A 130 4.93 0.49 -6.10
C GLY A 130 4.49 -0.78 -5.36
N GLY A 131 3.38 -1.36 -5.77
CA GLY A 131 2.83 -2.56 -5.13
C GLY A 131 2.36 -3.59 -6.13
N ILE A 132 2.52 -4.85 -5.75
CA ILE A 132 2.08 -6.05 -6.45
C ILE A 132 0.81 -6.58 -5.77
N ALA A 133 -0.08 -7.23 -6.52
CA ALA A 133 -1.30 -7.82 -5.99
C ALA A 133 -1.43 -9.30 -6.37
N VAL A 134 -2.09 -10.06 -5.50
CA VAL A 134 -2.43 -11.47 -5.74
C VAL A 134 -3.94 -11.64 -5.62
N GLY A 135 -4.53 -12.33 -6.58
CA GLY A 135 -5.95 -12.62 -6.59
C GLY A 135 -6.43 -13.01 -7.98
N GLU A 136 -7.67 -13.48 -8.06
CA GLU A 136 -8.29 -13.90 -9.32
C GLU A 136 -7.43 -14.90 -10.11
N GLY A 137 -6.81 -15.85 -9.41
CA GLY A 137 -5.99 -16.89 -10.02
C GLY A 137 -4.62 -16.45 -10.53
N SER A 138 -4.18 -15.23 -10.25
CA SER A 138 -2.96 -14.65 -10.82
C SER A 138 -2.24 -13.70 -9.86
N VAL A 139 -1.01 -13.33 -10.26
CA VAL A 139 -0.25 -12.26 -9.64
C VAL A 139 -0.16 -11.09 -10.62
N TRP A 140 -0.41 -9.89 -10.13
CA TRP A 140 -0.58 -8.68 -10.94
C TRP A 140 0.47 -7.65 -10.57
N MET A 141 1.33 -7.31 -11.51
CA MET A 141 2.44 -6.39 -11.31
C MET A 141 2.34 -5.19 -12.26
N PRO A 142 2.17 -3.95 -11.75
CA PRO A 142 2.47 -2.76 -12.53
C PRO A 142 3.94 -2.80 -12.95
N SER A 143 4.21 -3.03 -14.23
CA SER A 143 5.52 -3.50 -14.69
C SER A 143 6.31 -2.49 -15.51
N ASP A 144 5.67 -1.40 -15.92
CA ASP A 144 6.30 -0.35 -16.71
C ASP A 144 5.63 1.01 -16.48
N ALA A 145 6.43 2.04 -16.25
CA ALA A 145 5.96 3.41 -16.00
C ALA A 145 5.19 4.02 -17.19
N SER A 146 5.35 3.49 -18.40
CA SER A 146 4.51 3.87 -19.55
C SER A 146 3.08 3.36 -19.48
N GLY A 147 2.76 2.54 -18.46
CA GLY A 147 1.44 2.00 -18.20
C GLY A 147 1.27 0.57 -18.73
N VAL A 148 1.91 -0.39 -18.10
CA VAL A 148 1.74 -1.82 -18.36
C VAL A 148 1.47 -2.54 -17.05
N LEU A 149 0.42 -3.37 -17.06
CA LEU A 149 0.12 -4.34 -16.01
C LEU A 149 0.48 -5.73 -16.53
N SER A 150 1.45 -6.40 -15.91
CA SER A 150 1.79 -7.79 -16.19
C SER A 150 0.95 -8.72 -15.32
N ARG A 151 0.34 -9.73 -15.94
CA ARG A 151 -0.27 -10.88 -15.28
C ARG A 151 0.71 -12.03 -15.26
N ILE A 152 1.05 -12.51 -14.09
CA ILE A 152 1.94 -13.65 -13.87
C ILE A 152 1.08 -14.86 -13.49
N ASP A 153 1.32 -15.97 -14.17
CA ASP A 153 0.70 -17.25 -13.85
C ASP A 153 1.50 -17.94 -12.73
N PRO A 154 0.87 -18.18 -11.56
CA PRO A 154 1.56 -18.80 -10.42
C PRO A 154 1.84 -20.29 -10.60
N GLN A 155 1.26 -20.96 -11.59
CA GLN A 155 1.52 -22.37 -11.88
C GLN A 155 2.78 -22.55 -12.76
N THR A 156 2.93 -21.68 -13.77
CA THR A 156 4.05 -21.74 -14.70
C THR A 156 5.23 -20.84 -14.33
N ASN A 157 5.01 -19.87 -13.42
CA ASN A 157 5.97 -18.82 -13.06
C ASN A 157 6.39 -17.97 -14.27
N GLN A 158 5.45 -17.68 -15.16
CA GLN A 158 5.69 -16.88 -16.36
C GLN A 158 4.73 -15.71 -16.46
N VAL A 159 5.15 -14.65 -17.16
CA VAL A 159 4.24 -13.57 -17.56
C VAL A 159 3.31 -14.13 -18.63
N ALA A 160 2.03 -14.29 -18.27
CA ALA A 160 1.01 -14.84 -19.16
C ALA A 160 0.45 -13.79 -20.13
N SER A 161 0.39 -12.52 -19.69
CA SER A 161 -0.09 -11.41 -20.52
C SER A 161 0.43 -10.07 -20.01
N LYS A 162 0.36 -9.05 -20.90
CA LYS A 162 0.66 -7.66 -20.62
C LYS A 162 -0.51 -6.79 -21.07
N ILE A 163 -1.08 -6.01 -20.16
CA ILE A 163 -2.28 -5.22 -20.36
C ILE A 163 -1.89 -3.74 -20.37
N LYS A 164 -2.31 -3.00 -21.40
CA LYS A 164 -2.08 -1.56 -21.45
C LYS A 164 -3.03 -0.86 -20.48
N ILE A 165 -2.46 -0.04 -19.61
CA ILE A 165 -3.17 0.76 -18.61
C ILE A 165 -2.67 2.21 -18.64
N ALA A 166 -3.14 3.07 -17.75
CA ALA A 166 -2.67 4.46 -17.66
C ALA A 166 -1.19 4.52 -17.27
N ALA A 167 -0.45 5.44 -17.88
CA ALA A 167 0.96 5.69 -17.56
C ALA A 167 1.13 6.21 -16.12
N GLY A 168 2.29 5.96 -15.52
CA GLY A 168 2.56 6.29 -14.12
C GLY A 168 1.83 5.36 -13.16
N SER A 169 1.58 4.11 -13.58
CA SER A 169 1.02 3.05 -12.75
C SER A 169 1.94 2.76 -11.56
N TYR A 170 1.34 2.56 -10.38
CA TYR A 170 2.09 2.51 -9.13
C TYR A 170 1.77 1.28 -8.28
N THR A 171 0.60 1.24 -7.67
CA THR A 171 0.18 0.12 -6.80
C THR A 171 -1.05 -0.55 -7.36
N ALA A 172 -1.14 -1.86 -7.20
CA ALA A 172 -2.30 -2.66 -7.56
C ALA A 172 -2.97 -3.29 -6.33
N VAL A 173 -4.28 -3.49 -6.40
CA VAL A 173 -5.06 -4.32 -5.47
C VAL A 173 -6.10 -5.11 -6.24
N VAL A 174 -6.42 -6.31 -5.76
CA VAL A 174 -7.47 -7.16 -6.37
C VAL A 174 -8.70 -7.13 -5.49
N SER A 175 -9.86 -6.86 -6.08
CA SER A 175 -11.17 -6.94 -5.44
C SER A 175 -12.28 -7.13 -6.48
N ASP A 176 -13.27 -7.94 -6.13
CA ASP A 176 -14.52 -8.11 -6.88
C ASP A 176 -14.31 -8.39 -8.38
N GLY A 177 -13.48 -9.39 -8.69
CA GLY A 177 -13.19 -9.80 -10.06
C GLY A 177 -12.37 -8.79 -10.87
N SER A 178 -11.78 -7.81 -10.21
CA SER A 178 -11.04 -6.72 -10.86
C SER A 178 -9.71 -6.44 -10.19
N VAL A 179 -8.78 -5.92 -10.98
CA VAL A 179 -7.54 -5.34 -10.52
C VAL A 179 -7.68 -3.82 -10.62
N TRP A 180 -7.38 -3.12 -9.53
CA TRP A 180 -7.42 -1.67 -9.43
C TRP A 180 -6.00 -1.15 -9.31
N ILE A 181 -5.60 -0.21 -10.15
CA ILE A 181 -4.23 0.29 -10.24
C ILE A 181 -4.22 1.80 -10.20
N THR A 182 -3.45 2.40 -9.28
CA THR A 182 -3.23 3.85 -9.23
C THR A 182 -2.33 4.31 -10.36
N SER A 183 -2.58 5.53 -10.84
CA SER A 183 -1.71 6.27 -11.75
C SER A 183 -1.38 7.63 -11.15
N THR A 184 -0.20 7.75 -10.58
CA THR A 184 0.29 8.99 -9.93
C THR A 184 0.41 10.15 -10.91
N LYS A 185 0.73 9.85 -12.17
CA LYS A 185 0.94 10.85 -13.22
C LYS A 185 -0.36 11.44 -13.76
N ASN A 186 -1.43 10.63 -13.75
CA ASN A 186 -2.71 11.01 -14.37
C ASN A 186 -3.83 11.30 -13.35
N ASN A 187 -3.56 11.15 -12.04
CA ASN A 187 -4.52 11.36 -10.96
C ASN A 187 -5.77 10.50 -11.13
N LEU A 188 -5.60 9.22 -11.41
CA LEU A 188 -6.70 8.29 -11.62
C LEU A 188 -6.36 6.88 -11.12
N VAL A 189 -7.41 6.06 -11.02
CA VAL A 189 -7.32 4.62 -10.82
C VAL A 189 -7.86 3.93 -12.06
N THR A 190 -7.10 2.98 -12.60
CA THR A 190 -7.55 2.09 -13.68
C THR A 190 -8.14 0.83 -13.08
N ARG A 191 -9.35 0.44 -13.49
CA ARG A 191 -9.97 -0.85 -13.19
C ARG A 191 -9.81 -1.79 -14.38
N VAL A 192 -9.18 -2.94 -14.16
CA VAL A 192 -9.03 -4.01 -15.16
C VAL A 192 -9.88 -5.20 -14.72
N HIS A 193 -10.74 -5.72 -15.56
CA HIS A 193 -11.48 -6.95 -15.27
C HIS A 193 -10.52 -8.14 -15.37
N ALA A 194 -10.31 -8.86 -14.28
CA ALA A 194 -9.26 -9.88 -14.17
C ALA A 194 -9.40 -11.03 -15.17
N LYS A 195 -10.65 -11.51 -15.40
CA LYS A 195 -10.90 -12.65 -16.32
C LYS A 195 -10.78 -12.27 -17.79
N THR A 196 -11.22 -11.06 -18.18
CA THR A 196 -11.21 -10.64 -19.60
C THR A 196 -9.98 -9.83 -19.96
N GLU A 197 -9.20 -9.40 -18.98
CA GLU A 197 -8.00 -8.58 -19.12
C GLU A 197 -8.24 -7.22 -19.81
N LYS A 198 -9.48 -6.75 -19.79
CA LYS A 198 -9.87 -5.47 -20.39
C LYS A 198 -9.99 -4.38 -19.34
N VAL A 199 -9.58 -3.18 -19.71
CA VAL A 199 -9.86 -1.98 -18.90
C VAL A 199 -11.36 -1.78 -18.86
N ALA A 200 -11.93 -1.87 -17.67
CA ALA A 200 -13.36 -1.70 -17.41
C ALA A 200 -13.74 -0.25 -17.11
N ALA A 201 -12.85 0.48 -16.45
CA ALA A 201 -13.05 1.89 -16.11
C ALA A 201 -11.72 2.61 -15.81
N THR A 202 -11.76 3.93 -15.90
CA THR A 202 -10.79 4.85 -15.32
C THR A 202 -11.53 5.82 -14.41
N VAL A 203 -11.10 5.93 -13.16
CA VAL A 203 -11.77 6.73 -12.13
C VAL A 203 -10.86 7.88 -11.73
N PRO A 204 -11.18 9.15 -12.05
CA PRO A 204 -10.45 10.29 -11.54
C PRO A 204 -10.49 10.34 -10.01
N VAL A 205 -9.35 10.61 -9.36
CA VAL A 205 -9.19 10.73 -7.91
C VAL A 205 -8.39 11.98 -7.57
N GLY A 206 -8.06 12.18 -6.30
CA GLY A 206 -7.20 13.28 -5.88
C GLY A 206 -5.78 13.21 -6.44
N PRO A 207 -4.96 14.26 -6.24
CA PRO A 207 -3.65 14.40 -6.87
C PRO A 207 -2.61 13.43 -6.30
N ALA A 208 -1.73 12.93 -7.17
CA ALA A 208 -0.67 11.98 -6.87
C ALA A 208 -1.14 10.75 -6.08
N PRO A 209 -2.15 9.98 -6.58
CA PRO A 209 -2.60 8.77 -5.92
C PRO A 209 -1.50 7.70 -5.97
N ARG A 210 -1.02 7.24 -4.83
CA ARG A 210 0.05 6.23 -4.76
C ARG A 210 -0.47 4.89 -4.31
N PHE A 211 -0.99 4.83 -3.10
CA PHE A 211 -1.40 3.58 -2.48
C PHE A 211 -2.92 3.43 -2.50
N LEU A 212 -3.38 2.20 -2.56
CA LEU A 212 -4.79 1.87 -2.48
C LEU A 212 -5.00 0.55 -1.73
N ALA A 213 -6.18 0.44 -1.13
CA ALA A 213 -6.62 -0.79 -0.46
C ALA A 213 -8.10 -1.03 -0.77
N ALA A 214 -8.51 -2.29 -0.85
CA ALA A 214 -9.89 -2.67 -1.07
C ALA A 214 -10.47 -3.34 0.18
N GLY A 215 -11.71 -3.04 0.48
CA GLY A 215 -12.45 -3.60 1.59
C GLY A 215 -13.60 -2.70 2.03
N LEU A 216 -14.45 -3.23 2.90
CA LEU A 216 -15.64 -2.53 3.41
C LEU A 216 -16.53 -1.99 2.26
N GLY A 217 -16.65 -2.77 1.16
CA GLY A 217 -17.46 -2.44 -0.02
C GLY A 217 -16.90 -1.31 -0.88
N SER A 218 -15.63 -0.96 -0.75
CA SER A 218 -15.04 0.19 -1.48
C SER A 218 -13.58 -0.05 -1.82
N VAL A 219 -13.06 0.75 -2.76
CA VAL A 219 -11.61 0.91 -2.99
C VAL A 219 -11.19 2.28 -2.46
N TRP A 220 -10.21 2.29 -1.60
CA TRP A 220 -9.72 3.47 -0.89
C TRP A 220 -8.35 3.84 -1.43
N VAL A 221 -8.17 5.10 -1.79
CA VAL A 221 -6.97 5.58 -2.50
C VAL A 221 -6.35 6.74 -1.73
N LEU A 222 -5.09 6.58 -1.33
CA LEU A 222 -4.31 7.64 -0.68
C LEU A 222 -3.76 8.59 -1.74
N ASN A 223 -4.24 9.84 -1.73
CA ASN A 223 -3.82 10.92 -2.60
C ASN A 223 -2.74 11.74 -1.89
N GLN A 224 -1.49 11.45 -2.15
CA GLN A 224 -0.37 12.10 -1.46
C GLN A 224 -0.16 13.57 -1.83
N GLY A 225 -0.69 14.00 -2.98
CA GLY A 225 -0.54 15.39 -3.44
C GLY A 225 -1.26 16.41 -2.57
N ASP A 226 -2.41 16.02 -1.98
CA ASP A 226 -3.22 16.89 -1.12
C ASP A 226 -3.51 16.29 0.27
N GLY A 227 -3.07 15.07 0.53
CA GLY A 227 -3.25 14.40 1.81
C GLY A 227 -4.68 13.93 2.07
N THR A 228 -5.43 13.63 1.02
CA THR A 228 -6.79 13.10 1.10
C THR A 228 -6.83 11.60 0.82
N VAL A 229 -7.96 10.98 1.13
CA VAL A 229 -8.30 9.61 0.72
C VAL A 229 -9.58 9.66 -0.12
N SER A 230 -9.51 9.18 -1.37
CA SER A 230 -10.68 8.97 -2.20
C SER A 230 -11.29 7.60 -1.93
N ARG A 231 -12.61 7.56 -1.66
CA ARG A 231 -13.39 6.33 -1.56
C ARG A 231 -14.09 6.08 -2.89
N ILE A 232 -13.75 5.01 -3.59
CA ILE A 232 -14.37 4.61 -4.86
C ILE A 232 -15.44 3.56 -4.57
N ASP A 233 -16.63 3.76 -5.13
CA ASP A 233 -17.69 2.75 -5.21
C ASP A 233 -17.44 1.84 -6.42
N PRO A 234 -17.15 0.55 -6.24
CA PRO A 234 -16.86 -0.37 -7.32
C PRO A 234 -18.08 -0.71 -8.20
N ALA A 235 -19.30 -0.49 -7.71
CA ALA A 235 -20.51 -0.71 -8.50
C ALA A 235 -20.74 0.39 -9.55
N THR A 236 -20.42 1.64 -9.19
CA THR A 236 -20.61 2.80 -10.06
C THR A 236 -19.35 3.28 -10.76
N ASN A 237 -18.17 2.82 -10.33
CA ASN A 237 -16.86 3.32 -10.77
C ASN A 237 -16.71 4.85 -10.55
N ARG A 238 -17.17 5.36 -9.43
CA ARG A 238 -17.11 6.78 -9.08
C ARG A 238 -16.57 6.99 -7.67
N VAL A 239 -15.96 8.14 -7.44
CA VAL A 239 -15.60 8.57 -6.08
C VAL A 239 -16.90 8.92 -5.34
N ALA A 240 -17.20 8.15 -4.31
CA ALA A 240 -18.34 8.33 -3.43
C ALA A 240 -18.07 9.35 -2.31
N ALA A 241 -16.81 9.47 -1.89
CA ALA A 241 -16.39 10.44 -0.87
C ALA A 241 -14.90 10.77 -1.01
N THR A 242 -14.51 11.96 -0.58
CA THR A 242 -13.12 12.36 -0.38
C THR A 242 -12.94 12.75 1.10
N VAL A 243 -12.05 12.06 1.77
CA VAL A 243 -11.77 12.23 3.20
C VAL A 243 -10.52 13.07 3.38
N ALA A 244 -10.61 14.18 4.08
CA ALA A 244 -9.46 14.99 4.46
C ALA A 244 -8.71 14.30 5.61
N VAL A 245 -7.54 13.73 5.33
CA VAL A 245 -6.69 13.06 6.33
C VAL A 245 -5.55 13.98 6.79
N GLY A 246 -5.22 14.97 5.97
CA GLY A 246 -4.16 15.94 6.27
C GLY A 246 -2.77 15.31 6.28
N VAL A 247 -2.50 14.39 5.38
CA VAL A 247 -1.23 13.63 5.28
C VAL A 247 -0.56 13.81 3.89
N PRO A 248 -0.37 15.05 3.42
CA PRO A 248 0.31 15.27 2.14
C PRO A 248 1.79 14.90 2.25
N GLY A 249 2.37 14.52 1.12
CA GLY A 249 3.80 14.26 1.01
C GLY A 249 4.15 12.78 0.79
N PRO A 250 5.45 12.48 0.66
CA PRO A 250 5.94 11.14 0.39
C PRO A 250 5.84 10.22 1.60
N GLY A 251 5.94 8.92 1.34
CA GLY A 251 5.89 7.86 2.37
C GLY A 251 4.48 7.47 2.77
N GLY A 252 4.38 6.49 3.64
CA GLY A 252 3.12 6.00 4.15
C GLY A 252 2.46 4.91 3.30
N ASP A 253 1.27 4.53 3.72
CA ASP A 253 0.51 3.42 3.14
C ASP A 253 -0.98 3.55 3.53
N ILE A 254 -1.82 2.67 2.98
CA ILE A 254 -3.24 2.56 3.32
C ILE A 254 -3.64 1.09 3.43
N ALA A 255 -4.40 0.76 4.46
CA ALA A 255 -4.93 -0.58 4.67
C ALA A 255 -6.40 -0.53 5.12
N VAL A 256 -7.14 -1.59 4.83
CA VAL A 256 -8.54 -1.74 5.22
C VAL A 256 -8.71 -3.02 6.02
N GLY A 257 -9.35 -2.92 7.18
CA GLY A 257 -9.64 -4.06 8.04
C GLY A 257 -10.02 -3.63 9.45
N GLU A 258 -10.48 -4.57 10.26
CA GLU A 258 -10.93 -4.34 11.63
C GLU A 258 -11.95 -3.18 11.72
N GLY A 259 -12.87 -3.11 10.74
CA GLY A 259 -13.95 -2.14 10.70
C GLY A 259 -13.54 -0.70 10.36
N ALA A 260 -12.32 -0.46 9.92
CA ALA A 260 -11.81 0.88 9.61
C ALA A 260 -10.90 0.90 8.38
N VAL A 261 -10.58 2.12 7.94
CA VAL A 261 -9.51 2.39 7.00
C VAL A 261 -8.36 3.07 7.75
N TRP A 262 -7.17 2.57 7.55
CA TRP A 262 -5.97 2.97 8.26
C TRP A 262 -4.98 3.58 7.28
N VAL A 263 -4.43 4.73 7.64
CA VAL A 263 -3.51 5.49 6.79
C VAL A 263 -2.28 5.86 7.59
N THR A 264 -1.13 5.71 6.97
CA THR A 264 0.16 6.18 7.51
C THR A 264 0.72 7.28 6.61
N ALA A 265 1.51 8.16 7.20
CA ALA A 265 2.35 9.14 6.48
C ALA A 265 3.47 9.62 7.41
N MET A 266 4.51 10.22 6.83
CA MET A 266 5.58 10.82 7.64
C MET A 266 5.03 11.91 8.56
N GLY A 267 5.41 11.88 9.85
CA GLY A 267 4.90 12.79 10.88
C GLY A 267 3.49 12.49 11.38
N LYS A 268 2.76 11.60 10.72
CA LYS A 268 1.43 11.11 11.10
C LYS A 268 1.39 9.59 10.94
N PRO A 269 2.07 8.87 11.84
CA PRO A 269 2.35 7.44 11.69
C PRO A 269 1.12 6.53 11.68
N LEU A 270 -0.03 7.00 12.16
CA LEU A 270 -1.28 6.24 12.06
C LEU A 270 -2.50 7.16 12.13
N SER A 271 -3.39 7.01 11.16
CA SER A 271 -4.70 7.67 11.15
C SER A 271 -5.80 6.62 10.95
N ARG A 272 -6.89 6.72 11.68
CA ARG A 272 -8.07 5.87 11.56
C ARG A 272 -9.22 6.64 10.90
N ILE A 273 -9.77 6.11 9.82
CA ILE A 273 -10.96 6.63 9.15
C ILE A 273 -12.13 5.70 9.44
N ASP A 274 -13.24 6.27 9.88
CA ASP A 274 -14.51 5.56 10.00
C ASP A 274 -15.20 5.51 8.62
N PRO A 275 -15.42 4.32 8.04
CA PRO A 275 -16.03 4.16 6.72
C PRO A 275 -17.53 4.51 6.68
N ALA A 276 -18.22 4.57 7.82
CA ALA A 276 -19.62 4.93 7.87
C ALA A 276 -19.82 6.45 7.76
N THR A 277 -18.92 7.21 8.40
CA THR A 277 -18.99 8.68 8.42
C THR A 277 -18.05 9.36 7.44
N ASN A 278 -17.10 8.63 6.87
CA ASN A 278 -16.00 9.14 6.03
C ASN A 278 -15.20 10.25 6.75
N ARG A 279 -14.91 10.06 8.04
CA ARG A 279 -14.15 11.01 8.87
C ARG A 279 -12.98 10.34 9.56
N VAL A 280 -11.92 11.11 9.78
CA VAL A 280 -10.82 10.70 10.66
C VAL A 280 -11.33 10.75 12.10
N THR A 281 -11.23 9.64 12.81
CA THR A 281 -11.69 9.50 14.22
C THR A 281 -10.54 9.50 15.21
N LYS A 282 -9.35 9.14 14.77
CA LYS A 282 -8.11 9.18 15.56
C LYS A 282 -6.91 9.37 14.64
N GLN A 283 -5.96 10.18 15.06
CA GLN A 283 -4.71 10.38 14.34
C GLN A 283 -3.56 10.52 15.32
N PHE A 284 -2.53 9.67 15.16
CA PHE A 284 -1.29 9.78 15.93
C PHE A 284 -0.30 10.67 15.17
N VAL A 285 0.38 11.55 15.92
CA VAL A 285 1.34 12.51 15.37
C VAL A 285 2.71 12.34 16.05
N GLY A 286 3.77 12.50 15.28
CA GLY A 286 5.14 12.33 15.76
C GLY A 286 5.97 11.50 14.79
N LYS A 287 7.07 10.94 15.28
CA LYS A 287 7.98 10.08 14.51
C LYS A 287 7.43 8.67 14.37
N GLY A 288 7.81 8.00 13.30
CA GLY A 288 7.49 6.61 13.00
C GLY A 288 6.41 6.46 11.93
N GLY A 289 6.05 5.21 11.66
CA GLY A 289 5.10 4.83 10.63
C GLY A 289 5.72 4.82 9.23
N ASP A 290 5.30 3.84 8.45
CA ASP A 290 5.58 3.69 7.03
C ASP A 290 4.56 2.71 6.46
N ALA A 291 4.96 1.50 6.02
CA ALA A 291 4.02 0.52 5.54
C ALA A 291 3.11 -0.04 6.65
N LEU A 292 1.88 -0.33 6.28
CA LEU A 292 0.85 -0.79 7.18
C LEU A 292 0.05 -1.92 6.55
N ARG A 293 -0.24 -2.96 7.33
CA ARG A 293 -1.23 -3.98 6.97
C ARG A 293 -2.12 -4.31 8.16
N VAL A 294 -3.31 -4.78 7.84
CA VAL A 294 -4.32 -5.21 8.83
C VAL A 294 -4.61 -6.68 8.62
N GLY A 295 -4.54 -7.47 9.66
CA GLY A 295 -4.82 -8.89 9.62
C GLY A 295 -4.45 -9.58 10.94
N LEU A 296 -4.94 -10.80 11.12
CA LEU A 296 -4.71 -11.59 12.34
C LEU A 296 -5.14 -10.84 13.61
N GLY A 297 -6.25 -10.07 13.51
CA GLY A 297 -6.79 -9.29 14.62
C GLY A 297 -5.89 -8.13 15.06
N SER A 298 -4.99 -7.65 14.22
CA SER A 298 -4.00 -6.64 14.59
C SER A 298 -3.69 -5.70 13.41
N LEU A 299 -3.19 -4.51 13.75
CA LEU A 299 -2.46 -3.65 12.83
C LEU A 299 -0.98 -3.99 12.92
N TRP A 300 -0.32 -4.05 11.78
CA TRP A 300 1.11 -4.30 11.66
C TRP A 300 1.75 -3.11 10.98
N LEU A 301 2.47 -2.33 11.76
CA LEU A 301 3.05 -1.05 11.36
C LEU A 301 4.57 -1.18 11.26
N ALA A 302 5.12 -1.03 10.08
CA ALA A 302 6.56 -0.86 9.91
C ALA A 302 6.94 0.54 10.39
N ASN A 303 7.83 0.60 11.38
CA ASN A 303 8.39 1.83 11.90
C ASN A 303 9.83 1.96 11.43
N HIS A 304 10.00 2.47 10.24
CA HIS A 304 11.29 2.61 9.57
C HIS A 304 12.33 3.32 10.47
N GLU A 305 11.97 4.46 11.07
CA GLU A 305 12.86 5.24 11.93
C GLU A 305 13.31 4.53 13.21
N PHE A 306 12.53 3.54 13.70
CA PHE A 306 12.82 2.78 14.90
C PHE A 306 13.42 1.41 14.62
N HIS A 307 13.54 1.00 13.36
CA HIS A 307 13.95 -0.35 12.95
C HIS A 307 13.08 -1.46 13.57
N GLU A 308 11.79 -1.16 13.74
CA GLU A 308 10.83 -2.05 14.41
C GLU A 308 9.58 -2.25 13.57
N VAL A 309 8.94 -3.40 13.74
CA VAL A 309 7.55 -3.63 13.36
C VAL A 309 6.71 -3.68 14.62
N TRP A 310 5.64 -2.89 14.67
CA TRP A 310 4.74 -2.86 15.81
C TRP A 310 3.46 -3.63 15.50
N ARG A 311 3.11 -4.53 16.40
CA ARG A 311 1.79 -5.15 16.44
C ARG A 311 0.89 -4.34 17.36
N ILE A 312 -0.23 -3.86 16.87
CA ILE A 312 -1.12 -2.95 17.58
C ILE A 312 -2.52 -3.55 17.61
N ASP A 313 -3.19 -3.50 18.77
CA ASP A 313 -4.60 -3.89 18.90
C ASP A 313 -5.50 -2.76 18.35
N PRO A 314 -6.29 -3.00 17.29
CA PRO A 314 -7.18 -2.01 16.72
C PRO A 314 -8.36 -1.63 17.61
N LYS A 315 -8.74 -2.50 18.57
CA LYS A 315 -9.94 -2.31 19.42
C LYS A 315 -9.82 -1.11 20.37
N GLY A 316 -8.62 -0.69 20.69
CA GLY A 316 -8.36 0.47 21.54
C GLY A 316 -8.27 1.82 20.79
N LEU A 317 -8.46 1.80 19.46
CA LEU A 317 -8.19 2.95 18.60
C LEU A 317 -9.42 3.59 18.01
#